data_f355376d8f0e6eacfd8030e43a5b6078
#
_entry.id   f355376d8f0e6eacfd8030e43a5b6078
#
_cell.length_a   1.000
_cell.length_b   1.000
_cell.length_c   1.000
_cell.angle_alpha   90.00
_cell.angle_beta   90.00
_cell.angle_gamma   90.00
#
_symmetry.space_group_name_H-M   'P 1'
#
loop_
_entity.id
_entity.type
_entity.pdbx_description
1 polymer ?
#
loop_
_entity_poly.entity_id
_entity_poly.type
_entity_poly.pdbx_seq_one_letter_code
_entity_poly.pdbx_strand_id
1 'polypeptide(L)'
;MAAAFLDLPVGSPGGSVELFLDLYTGERPLIPARAFMLAPPGTHHRVPTGLDLLPVASKCLEGSAFARYVQALRRALADAVEPAQIGVLHLQHLAFGATPALIRALPTHPRIALVHGTDLLFAETHRDQLHVLRETARTADAIVVPTHAMADHLLKLAPQIERRKINHIPWGIPDHLLTDPPARPARTSTSHLRLLYAGRLTAEKGAEALIKSLAPVPGVELSVAAPRAQFHALAPLLQRAGVRVRYLGWLRRPQLWKAFTEHDVLVVPSTTLEAMGLVALEAQACGLPVLYQPVPGLSEALAASGMATDFTHCAALARDLDRLRKTRGLLTALRQAGYANAARHPLSATARCLTDLGRQLS
;
A
#
# COMPACT_ATOMS: atom_id res chain seq x y z
N MET A 1 -18.28 -0.17 18.12
CA MET A 1 -17.23 0.37 17.22
C MET A 1 -16.24 -0.72 16.85
N ALA A 2 -15.37 -0.51 15.85
CA ALA A 2 -14.31 -1.47 15.54
C ALA A 2 -13.10 -1.34 16.48
N ALA A 3 -12.28 -2.39 16.59
CA ALA A 3 -10.91 -2.29 17.10
C ALA A 3 -9.94 -2.64 15.96
N ALA A 4 -9.00 -1.76 15.66
CA ALA A 4 -8.02 -1.91 14.59
C ALA A 4 -6.61 -1.66 15.11
N PHE A 5 -5.68 -2.57 14.82
CA PHE A 5 -4.30 -2.43 15.24
C PHE A 5 -3.32 -2.74 14.10
N LEU A 6 -2.41 -1.80 13.87
CA LEU A 6 -1.30 -1.95 12.94
C LEU A 6 0.02 -1.89 13.72
N ASP A 7 0.77 -3.01 13.80
CA ASP A 7 2.02 -3.11 14.57
C ASP A 7 3.23 -2.48 13.85
N LEU A 8 3.02 -1.24 13.43
CA LEU A 8 4.05 -0.36 12.87
C LEU A 8 4.11 0.93 13.68
N PRO A 9 5.28 1.53 13.84
CA PRO A 9 5.39 2.88 14.42
C PRO A 9 4.69 3.92 13.57
N VAL A 10 4.12 4.94 14.21
CA VAL A 10 3.61 6.13 13.51
C VAL A 10 4.71 6.76 12.66
N GLY A 11 4.36 7.13 11.43
CA GLY A 11 5.31 7.66 10.44
C GLY A 11 6.03 6.60 9.62
N SER A 12 5.75 5.31 9.82
CA SER A 12 6.25 4.25 8.95
C SER A 12 5.78 4.45 7.51
N PRO A 13 6.64 4.24 6.51
CA PRO A 13 6.28 4.39 5.12
C PRO A 13 5.46 3.20 4.61
N GLY A 14 4.36 3.45 3.89
CA GLY A 14 3.62 2.39 3.21
C GLY A 14 2.14 2.68 2.98
N GLY A 15 1.60 2.14 1.89
CA GLY A 15 0.18 2.34 1.54
C GLY A 15 -0.79 1.77 2.58
N SER A 16 -0.45 0.66 3.25
CA SER A 16 -1.27 0.10 4.33
C SER A 16 -1.34 1.03 5.55
N VAL A 17 -0.26 1.77 5.84
CA VAL A 17 -0.25 2.76 6.93
C VAL A 17 -1.16 3.93 6.59
N GLU A 18 -1.05 4.47 5.38
CA GLU A 18 -1.89 5.57 4.91
C GLU A 18 -3.38 5.17 4.89
N LEU A 19 -3.68 3.98 4.35
CA LEU A 19 -5.05 3.44 4.33
C LEU A 19 -5.61 3.27 5.74
N PHE A 20 -4.80 2.76 6.68
CA PHE A 20 -5.18 2.62 8.07
C PHE A 20 -5.52 3.97 8.71
N LEU A 21 -4.65 4.96 8.55
CA LEU A 21 -4.86 6.29 9.11
C LEU A 21 -6.11 6.95 8.53
N ASP A 22 -6.32 6.86 7.22
CA ASP A 22 -7.48 7.45 6.55
C ASP A 22 -8.82 6.82 6.96
N LEU A 23 -8.83 5.51 7.22
CA LEU A 23 -10.06 4.81 7.61
C LEU A 23 -10.45 5.07 9.06
N TYR A 24 -9.46 5.08 9.98
CA TYR A 24 -9.73 4.95 11.41
C TYR A 24 -9.36 6.17 12.25
N THR A 25 -8.71 7.20 11.67
CA THR A 25 -8.22 8.36 12.44
C THR A 25 -8.77 9.69 11.92
N GLY A 26 -8.55 10.77 12.69
CA GLY A 26 -9.05 12.11 12.41
C GLY A 26 -10.24 12.49 13.30
N GLU A 27 -10.72 13.73 13.16
CA GLU A 27 -11.87 14.21 13.94
C GLU A 27 -13.16 13.47 13.59
N ARG A 28 -13.29 13.02 12.35
CA ARG A 28 -14.43 12.26 11.82
C ARG A 28 -13.90 11.08 11.02
N PRO A 29 -13.50 9.98 11.70
CA PRO A 29 -12.99 8.80 11.01
C PRO A 29 -14.09 8.17 10.14
N LEU A 30 -13.71 7.61 8.99
CA LEU A 30 -14.67 6.93 8.10
C LEU A 30 -15.26 5.68 8.74
N ILE A 31 -14.48 5.02 9.60
CA ILE A 31 -14.94 3.88 10.41
C ILE A 31 -14.69 4.22 11.88
N PRO A 32 -15.72 4.40 12.70
CA PRO A 32 -15.56 4.59 14.14
C PRO A 32 -14.83 3.40 14.79
N ALA A 33 -13.64 3.64 15.32
CA ALA A 33 -12.80 2.59 15.86
C ALA A 33 -11.92 3.05 17.04
N ARG A 34 -11.49 2.10 17.88
CA ARG A 34 -10.27 2.22 18.67
C ARG A 34 -9.09 1.79 17.77
N ALA A 35 -8.31 2.76 17.35
CA ALA A 35 -7.20 2.57 16.42
C ALA A 35 -5.85 2.60 17.15
N PHE A 36 -5.02 1.60 16.94
CA PHE A 36 -3.74 1.44 17.63
C PHE A 36 -2.58 1.34 16.64
N MET A 37 -1.47 2.00 16.96
CA MET A 37 -0.15 1.80 16.33
C MET A 37 0.92 1.75 17.41
N LEU A 38 2.14 1.37 17.03
CA LEU A 38 3.28 1.42 17.95
C LEU A 38 3.76 2.86 18.15
N ALA A 39 4.22 3.17 19.35
CA ALA A 39 4.91 4.42 19.61
C ALA A 39 6.19 4.49 18.75
N PRO A 40 6.47 5.62 18.10
CA PRO A 40 7.69 5.80 17.32
C PRO A 40 8.91 5.88 18.24
N PRO A 41 10.09 5.46 17.77
CA PRO A 41 11.33 5.75 18.49
C PRO A 41 11.59 7.27 18.46
N GLY A 42 11.61 7.93 19.62
CA GLY A 42 11.85 9.38 19.77
C GLY A 42 10.58 10.21 20.03
N THR A 43 10.76 11.51 20.33
CA THR A 43 9.73 12.35 20.96
C THR A 43 8.93 13.29 20.02
N HIS A 44 9.13 13.28 18.71
CA HIS A 44 8.65 14.34 17.81
C HIS A 44 7.73 13.91 16.67
N HIS A 45 6.88 12.92 16.85
CA HIS A 45 5.85 12.61 15.86
C HIS A 45 4.50 13.17 16.28
N ARG A 46 3.88 13.96 15.41
CA ARG A 46 2.49 14.38 15.60
C ARG A 46 1.59 13.14 15.49
N VAL A 47 0.94 12.79 16.58
CA VAL A 47 -0.02 11.68 16.62
C VAL A 47 -1.33 12.15 15.98
N PRO A 48 -1.88 11.44 15.00
CA PRO A 48 -3.21 11.72 14.47
C PRO A 48 -4.30 11.63 15.56
N THR A 49 -5.30 12.48 15.48
CA THR A 49 -6.47 12.45 16.39
C THR A 49 -7.16 11.08 16.27
N GLY A 50 -7.54 10.47 17.39
CA GLY A 50 -8.21 9.18 17.41
C GLY A 50 -7.28 7.96 17.28
N LEU A 51 -5.96 8.18 17.34
CA LEU A 51 -4.96 7.10 17.33
C LEU A 51 -4.33 6.94 18.72
N ASP A 52 -4.38 5.74 19.25
CA ASP A 52 -3.72 5.34 20.49
C ASP A 52 -2.35 4.72 20.20
N LEU A 53 -1.33 5.08 20.98
CA LEU A 53 0.02 4.55 20.81
C LEU A 53 0.35 3.50 21.89
N LEU A 54 0.74 2.31 21.43
CA LEU A 54 1.18 1.26 22.34
C LEU A 54 2.70 1.35 22.55
N PRO A 55 3.17 1.44 23.80
CA PRO A 55 4.60 1.59 24.14
C PRO A 55 5.31 0.24 24.13
N VAL A 56 5.22 -0.50 23.01
CA VAL A 56 5.88 -1.79 22.86
C VAL A 56 7.03 -1.64 21.85
N ALA A 57 8.23 -1.86 22.35
CA ALA A 57 9.45 -1.83 21.56
C ALA A 57 9.79 -3.21 20.97
N SER A 58 10.78 -3.23 20.07
CA SER A 58 11.45 -4.46 19.61
C SER A 58 10.52 -5.44 18.89
N LYS A 59 9.94 -4.99 17.77
CA LYS A 59 9.18 -5.89 16.87
C LYS A 59 10.03 -7.10 16.49
N CYS A 60 9.53 -8.28 16.81
CA CYS A 60 10.12 -9.56 16.44
C CYS A 60 9.08 -10.39 15.70
N LEU A 61 9.49 -11.08 14.63
CA LEU A 61 8.57 -11.80 13.75
C LEU A 61 8.83 -13.31 13.72
N GLU A 62 9.82 -13.82 14.45
CA GLU A 62 10.20 -15.23 14.43
C GLU A 62 10.60 -15.78 15.81
N GLY A 63 10.46 -17.08 15.96
CA GLY A 63 10.90 -17.85 17.11
C GLY A 63 10.24 -17.45 18.43
N SER A 64 10.92 -17.76 19.54
CA SER A 64 10.43 -17.46 20.90
C SER A 64 10.30 -15.96 21.18
N ALA A 65 11.07 -15.13 20.48
CA ALA A 65 10.98 -13.68 20.58
C ALA A 65 9.66 -13.14 20.00
N PHE A 66 9.14 -13.76 18.95
CA PHE A 66 7.82 -13.44 18.41
C PHE A 66 6.71 -13.70 19.43
N ALA A 67 6.73 -14.84 20.10
CA ALA A 67 5.74 -15.16 21.12
C ALA A 67 5.74 -14.14 22.28
N ARG A 68 6.94 -13.72 22.74
CA ARG A 68 7.08 -12.66 23.76
C ARG A 68 6.58 -11.30 23.27
N TYR A 69 6.88 -10.96 22.01
CA TYR A 69 6.39 -9.74 21.38
C TYR A 69 4.85 -9.69 21.31
N VAL A 70 4.21 -10.76 20.82
CA VAL A 70 2.74 -10.88 20.79
C VAL A 70 2.14 -10.77 22.18
N GLN A 71 2.78 -11.38 23.19
CA GLN A 71 2.31 -11.29 24.58
C GLN A 71 2.41 -9.86 25.14
N ALA A 72 3.47 -9.12 24.80
CA ALA A 72 3.61 -7.72 25.20
C ALA A 72 2.53 -6.84 24.55
N LEU A 73 2.29 -7.03 23.25
CA LEU A 73 1.20 -6.34 22.53
C LEU A 73 -0.17 -6.65 23.14
N ARG A 74 -0.43 -7.93 23.45
CA ARG A 74 -1.71 -8.35 24.07
C ARG A 74 -1.95 -7.65 25.41
N ARG A 75 -0.91 -7.57 26.26
CA ARG A 75 -1.00 -6.86 27.56
C ARG A 75 -1.31 -5.39 27.36
N ALA A 76 -0.55 -4.70 26.53
CA ALA A 76 -0.77 -3.28 26.23
C ALA A 76 -2.18 -3.01 25.64
N LEU A 77 -2.70 -3.91 24.80
CA LEU A 77 -4.07 -3.81 24.30
C LEU A 77 -5.10 -4.04 25.41
N ALA A 78 -4.93 -5.04 26.28
CA ALA A 78 -5.86 -5.32 27.37
C ALA A 78 -6.00 -4.16 28.34
N ASP A 79 -4.91 -3.39 28.55
CA ASP A 79 -4.90 -2.20 29.39
C ASP A 79 -5.56 -0.98 28.72
N ALA A 80 -5.62 -0.97 27.37
CA ALA A 80 -6.10 0.19 26.58
C ALA A 80 -7.53 0.03 26.03
N VAL A 81 -8.09 -1.18 25.98
CA VAL A 81 -9.37 -1.47 25.33
C VAL A 81 -10.40 -1.87 26.37
N GLU A 82 -11.57 -1.20 26.33
CA GLU A 82 -12.78 -1.64 27.01
C GLU A 82 -13.56 -2.61 26.12
N PRO A 83 -13.60 -3.93 26.41
CA PRO A 83 -14.20 -4.92 25.50
C PRO A 83 -15.65 -4.65 25.14
N ALA A 84 -16.44 -4.15 26.09
CA ALA A 84 -17.88 -3.87 25.88
C ALA A 84 -18.16 -2.79 24.81
N GLN A 85 -17.16 -1.97 24.46
CA GLN A 85 -17.30 -0.94 23.44
C GLN A 85 -16.98 -1.45 22.03
N ILE A 86 -16.39 -2.64 21.92
CA ILE A 86 -15.96 -3.21 20.65
C ILE A 86 -17.04 -4.16 20.11
N GLY A 87 -17.41 -3.98 18.85
CA GLY A 87 -18.35 -4.88 18.17
C GLY A 87 -17.64 -5.81 17.16
N VAL A 88 -16.50 -5.39 16.60
CA VAL A 88 -15.80 -6.15 15.57
C VAL A 88 -14.30 -5.85 15.59
N LEU A 89 -13.47 -6.84 15.24
CA LEU A 89 -12.02 -6.68 15.07
C LEU A 89 -11.68 -6.54 13.59
N HIS A 90 -10.97 -5.47 13.26
CA HIS A 90 -10.36 -5.28 11.94
C HIS A 90 -8.88 -5.66 12.01
N LEU A 91 -8.56 -6.89 11.63
CA LEU A 91 -7.21 -7.44 11.64
C LEU A 91 -6.47 -6.93 10.40
N GLN A 92 -5.55 -5.97 10.57
CA GLN A 92 -4.91 -5.21 9.48
C GLN A 92 -3.97 -6.04 8.59
N HIS A 93 -3.62 -7.23 8.99
CA HIS A 93 -2.86 -8.22 8.22
C HIS A 93 -3.25 -9.61 8.71
N LEU A 94 -3.11 -10.63 7.87
CA LEU A 94 -3.30 -12.00 8.32
C LEU A 94 -2.09 -12.54 9.08
N ALA A 95 -0.93 -11.91 8.92
CA ALA A 95 0.32 -12.22 9.61
C ALA A 95 0.69 -11.12 10.62
N PHE A 96 1.90 -11.16 11.12
CA PHE A 96 2.52 -10.21 12.06
C PHE A 96 1.96 -10.27 13.50
N GLY A 97 2.44 -9.38 14.36
CA GLY A 97 2.17 -9.46 15.80
C GLY A 97 0.84 -8.85 16.24
N ALA A 98 0.37 -7.81 15.54
CA ALA A 98 -0.88 -7.13 15.90
C ALA A 98 -2.09 -8.05 15.86
N THR A 99 -2.18 -8.88 14.81
CA THR A 99 -3.31 -9.78 14.59
C THR A 99 -3.47 -10.81 15.71
N PRO A 100 -2.50 -11.68 16.05
CA PRO A 100 -2.66 -12.62 17.14
C PRO A 100 -2.77 -11.93 18.50
N ALA A 101 -2.20 -10.73 18.69
CA ALA A 101 -2.35 -9.97 19.92
C ALA A 101 -3.80 -9.48 20.12
N LEU A 102 -4.40 -8.92 19.07
CA LEU A 102 -5.78 -8.41 19.09
C LEU A 102 -6.78 -9.56 19.29
N ILE A 103 -6.61 -10.68 18.58
CA ILE A 103 -7.44 -11.87 18.74
C ILE A 103 -7.39 -12.41 20.18
N ARG A 104 -6.19 -12.44 20.79
CA ARG A 104 -6.01 -12.92 22.17
C ARG A 104 -6.49 -11.93 23.24
N ALA A 105 -6.50 -10.65 22.94
CA ALA A 105 -7.04 -9.63 23.84
C ALA A 105 -8.59 -9.62 23.83
N LEU A 106 -9.19 -9.89 22.68
CA LEU A 106 -10.63 -9.84 22.45
C LEU A 106 -11.13 -11.15 21.77
N PRO A 107 -11.10 -12.29 22.47
CA PRO A 107 -11.25 -13.63 21.85
C PRO A 107 -12.65 -13.94 21.33
N THR A 108 -13.68 -13.29 21.86
CA THR A 108 -15.11 -13.55 21.56
C THR A 108 -15.71 -12.65 20.48
N HIS A 109 -14.93 -11.67 20.00
CA HIS A 109 -15.42 -10.68 19.03
C HIS A 109 -15.34 -11.20 17.58
N PRO A 110 -16.29 -10.82 16.71
CA PRO A 110 -16.23 -11.08 15.28
C PRO A 110 -14.96 -10.48 14.65
N ARG A 111 -14.41 -11.15 13.62
CA ARG A 111 -13.10 -10.87 13.05
C ARG A 111 -13.17 -10.69 11.55
N ILE A 112 -12.84 -9.51 11.07
CA ILE A 112 -12.63 -9.21 9.65
C ILE A 112 -11.13 -9.09 9.42
N ALA A 113 -10.55 -10.00 8.66
CA ALA A 113 -9.12 -9.98 8.31
C ALA A 113 -8.91 -9.24 6.98
N LEU A 114 -8.01 -8.26 6.96
CA LEU A 114 -7.74 -7.39 5.81
C LEU A 114 -6.40 -7.78 5.17
N VAL A 115 -6.41 -8.12 3.87
CA VAL A 115 -5.21 -8.53 3.13
C VAL A 115 -4.55 -7.31 2.48
N HIS A 116 -3.29 -7.03 2.82
CA HIS A 116 -2.53 -5.92 2.25
C HIS A 116 -1.43 -6.35 1.27
N GLY A 117 -1.24 -7.65 1.04
CA GLY A 117 -0.24 -8.23 0.14
C GLY A 117 1.14 -8.41 0.78
N THR A 118 1.62 -7.47 1.58
CA THR A 118 2.90 -7.61 2.31
C THR A 118 2.87 -8.81 3.26
N ASP A 119 1.76 -9.06 3.90
CA ASP A 119 1.52 -10.20 4.79
C ASP A 119 1.60 -11.53 4.03
N LEU A 120 1.03 -11.61 2.82
CA LEU A 120 1.10 -12.81 2.00
C LEU A 120 2.53 -13.10 1.56
N LEU A 121 3.20 -12.09 0.96
CA LEU A 121 4.58 -12.23 0.48
C LEU A 121 5.57 -12.56 1.62
N PHE A 122 5.37 -11.96 2.79
CA PHE A 122 6.22 -12.24 3.94
C PHE A 122 6.02 -13.65 4.48
N ALA A 123 4.77 -14.11 4.55
CA ALA A 123 4.44 -15.45 5.02
C ALA A 123 4.98 -16.58 4.11
N GLU A 124 5.15 -16.34 2.80
CA GLU A 124 5.74 -17.33 1.88
C GLU A 124 7.15 -17.78 2.29
N THR A 125 7.93 -16.88 2.86
CA THR A 125 9.34 -17.12 3.18
C THR A 125 9.61 -17.28 4.68
N HIS A 126 8.59 -17.07 5.55
CA HIS A 126 8.73 -17.07 7.01
C HIS A 126 7.73 -18.03 7.65
N ARG A 127 8.22 -19.19 8.08
CA ARG A 127 7.40 -20.29 8.59
C ARG A 127 6.45 -19.90 9.72
N ASP A 128 6.94 -19.13 10.70
CA ASP A 128 6.12 -18.69 11.83
C ASP A 128 4.99 -17.78 11.36
N GLN A 129 5.26 -16.92 10.40
CA GLN A 129 4.27 -15.99 9.85
C GLN A 129 3.26 -16.70 8.94
N LEU A 130 3.68 -17.74 8.23
CA LEU A 130 2.75 -18.62 7.50
C LEU A 130 1.79 -19.35 8.45
N HIS A 131 2.29 -19.79 9.60
CA HIS A 131 1.46 -20.38 10.64
C HIS A 131 0.42 -19.37 11.17
N VAL A 132 0.85 -18.15 11.50
CA VAL A 132 -0.05 -17.08 11.96
C VAL A 132 -1.10 -16.75 10.90
N LEU A 133 -0.70 -16.60 9.63
CA LEU A 133 -1.60 -16.36 8.52
C LEU A 133 -2.67 -17.44 8.41
N ARG A 134 -2.29 -18.72 8.44
CA ARG A 134 -3.22 -19.85 8.35
C ARG A 134 -4.18 -19.90 9.52
N GLU A 135 -3.69 -19.65 10.73
CA GLU A 135 -4.52 -19.62 11.93
C GLU A 135 -5.50 -18.44 11.90
N THR A 136 -5.04 -17.25 11.49
CA THR A 136 -5.89 -16.08 11.30
C THR A 136 -6.98 -16.36 10.27
N ALA A 137 -6.61 -16.88 9.11
CA ALA A 137 -7.54 -17.20 8.03
C ALA A 137 -8.58 -18.24 8.43
N ARG A 138 -8.20 -19.23 9.24
CA ARG A 138 -9.10 -20.24 9.78
C ARG A 138 -10.12 -19.64 10.75
N THR A 139 -9.68 -18.73 11.62
CA THR A 139 -10.47 -18.19 12.74
C THR A 139 -11.19 -16.88 12.40
N ALA A 140 -10.88 -16.22 11.29
CA ALA A 140 -11.61 -15.07 10.81
C ALA A 140 -13.03 -15.44 10.37
N ASP A 141 -14.00 -14.58 10.66
CA ASP A 141 -15.39 -14.71 10.22
C ASP A 141 -15.53 -14.24 8.76
N ALA A 142 -14.78 -13.20 8.40
CA ALA A 142 -14.64 -12.72 7.03
C ALA A 142 -13.18 -12.33 6.71
N ILE A 143 -12.80 -12.50 5.44
CA ILE A 143 -11.49 -12.11 4.92
C ILE A 143 -11.73 -11.16 3.75
N VAL A 144 -11.14 -9.98 3.82
CA VAL A 144 -11.27 -8.96 2.78
C VAL A 144 -10.00 -8.93 1.93
N VAL A 145 -10.19 -9.06 0.63
CA VAL A 145 -9.14 -8.98 -0.38
C VAL A 145 -9.46 -7.86 -1.37
N PRO A 146 -8.49 -7.02 -1.76
CA PRO A 146 -8.76 -5.91 -2.67
C PRO A 146 -8.85 -6.33 -4.15
N THR A 147 -8.30 -7.49 -4.53
CA THR A 147 -8.27 -8.02 -5.90
C THR A 147 -8.44 -9.53 -5.91
N HIS A 148 -8.88 -10.09 -7.04
CA HIS A 148 -8.96 -11.54 -7.23
C HIS A 148 -7.58 -12.20 -7.15
N ALA A 149 -6.56 -11.53 -7.66
CA ALA A 149 -5.19 -11.99 -7.55
C ALA A 149 -4.74 -12.19 -6.09
N MET A 150 -5.21 -11.32 -5.16
CA MET A 150 -4.95 -11.51 -3.72
C MET A 150 -5.68 -12.72 -3.15
N ALA A 151 -6.94 -12.96 -3.59
CA ALA A 151 -7.68 -14.15 -3.18
C ALA A 151 -6.98 -15.44 -3.64
N ASP A 152 -6.56 -15.50 -4.90
CA ASP A 152 -5.87 -16.65 -5.47
C ASP A 152 -4.55 -16.92 -4.76
N HIS A 153 -3.79 -15.87 -4.42
CA HIS A 153 -2.53 -16.01 -3.70
C HIS A 153 -2.77 -16.49 -2.25
N LEU A 154 -3.75 -15.93 -1.57
CA LEU A 154 -4.14 -16.34 -0.22
C LEU A 154 -4.57 -17.84 -0.21
N LEU A 155 -5.35 -18.28 -1.19
CA LEU A 155 -5.79 -19.68 -1.30
C LEU A 155 -4.63 -20.64 -1.57
N LYS A 156 -3.54 -20.21 -2.22
CA LYS A 156 -2.32 -21.03 -2.35
C LYS A 156 -1.62 -21.21 -1.00
N LEU A 157 -1.58 -20.17 -0.17
CA LEU A 157 -0.93 -20.21 1.16
C LEU A 157 -1.77 -20.94 2.20
N ALA A 158 -3.09 -20.85 2.10
CA ALA A 158 -4.06 -21.41 3.05
C ALA A 158 -5.25 -22.05 2.31
N PRO A 159 -5.04 -23.21 1.66
CA PRO A 159 -6.04 -23.85 0.80
C PRO A 159 -7.29 -24.35 1.54
N GLN A 160 -7.22 -24.45 2.87
CA GLN A 160 -8.34 -24.87 3.73
C GLN A 160 -9.37 -23.73 4.01
N ILE A 161 -9.16 -22.52 3.50
CA ILE A 161 -10.09 -21.40 3.69
C ILE A 161 -11.38 -21.68 2.92
N GLU A 162 -12.51 -21.51 3.58
CA GLU A 162 -13.80 -21.54 2.94
C GLU A 162 -13.97 -20.29 2.05
N ARG A 163 -14.15 -20.49 0.74
CA ARG A 163 -14.28 -19.38 -0.23
C ARG A 163 -15.37 -18.38 0.12
N ARG A 164 -16.45 -18.81 0.79
CA ARG A 164 -17.54 -17.92 1.26
C ARG A 164 -17.10 -16.85 2.26
N LYS A 165 -15.97 -17.06 2.96
CA LYS A 165 -15.39 -16.06 3.86
C LYS A 165 -14.64 -14.94 3.12
N ILE A 166 -14.30 -15.14 1.86
CA ILE A 166 -13.53 -14.18 1.06
C ILE A 166 -14.47 -13.17 0.44
N ASN A 167 -14.27 -11.90 0.82
CA ASN A 167 -15.03 -10.75 0.35
C ASN A 167 -14.14 -9.83 -0.49
N HIS A 168 -14.57 -9.50 -1.71
CA HIS A 168 -13.87 -8.56 -2.55
C HIS A 168 -14.28 -7.13 -2.22
N ILE A 169 -13.39 -6.39 -1.56
CA ILE A 169 -13.58 -4.97 -1.24
C ILE A 169 -12.32 -4.23 -1.69
N PRO A 170 -12.34 -3.55 -2.84
CA PRO A 170 -11.20 -2.78 -3.33
C PRO A 170 -10.80 -1.68 -2.34
N TRP A 171 -9.49 -1.47 -2.20
CA TRP A 171 -8.98 -0.34 -1.42
C TRP A 171 -9.17 0.95 -2.21
N GLY A 172 -9.78 1.94 -1.58
CA GLY A 172 -9.98 3.26 -2.15
C GLY A 172 -8.85 4.24 -1.81
N ILE A 173 -8.93 5.39 -2.44
CA ILE A 173 -8.09 6.57 -2.19
C ILE A 173 -8.96 7.70 -1.61
N PRO A 174 -8.37 8.70 -0.92
CA PRO A 174 -9.14 9.76 -0.27
C PRO A 174 -10.11 10.46 -1.22
N ASP A 175 -11.38 10.58 -0.82
CA ASP A 175 -12.44 11.15 -1.64
C ASP A 175 -12.14 12.60 -2.07
N HIS A 176 -11.51 13.38 -1.20
CA HIS A 176 -11.12 14.76 -1.53
C HIS A 176 -10.07 14.83 -2.65
N LEU A 177 -9.24 13.80 -2.83
CA LEU A 177 -8.32 13.74 -3.95
C LEU A 177 -9.05 13.49 -5.28
N LEU A 178 -10.21 12.84 -5.24
CA LEU A 178 -11.04 12.60 -6.42
C LEU A 178 -11.85 13.85 -6.82
N THR A 179 -12.29 14.63 -5.83
CA THR A 179 -13.14 15.81 -6.05
C THR A 179 -12.37 17.09 -6.28
N ASP A 180 -11.19 17.23 -5.64
CA ASP A 180 -10.36 18.43 -5.69
C ASP A 180 -8.86 18.05 -5.82
N PRO A 181 -8.44 17.39 -6.92
CA PRO A 181 -7.05 17.05 -7.15
C PRO A 181 -6.20 18.32 -7.37
N PRO A 182 -4.90 18.29 -7.01
CA PRO A 182 -4.00 19.41 -7.27
C PRO A 182 -3.97 19.79 -8.76
N ALA A 183 -4.07 21.08 -9.06
CA ALA A 183 -4.03 21.58 -10.44
C ALA A 183 -2.69 21.24 -11.12
N ARG A 184 -2.77 20.72 -12.34
CA ARG A 184 -1.59 20.46 -13.16
C ARG A 184 -1.15 21.76 -13.85
N PRO A 185 0.14 22.17 -13.72
CA PRO A 185 0.64 23.30 -14.45
C PRO A 185 0.60 23.05 -15.97
N ALA A 186 0.36 24.12 -16.74
CA ALA A 186 0.49 24.02 -18.19
C ALA A 186 1.92 23.59 -18.56
N ARG A 187 2.05 22.59 -19.42
CA ARG A 187 3.35 22.07 -19.83
C ARG A 187 3.97 22.97 -20.90
N THR A 188 5.12 23.54 -20.61
CA THR A 188 6.03 23.99 -21.66
C THR A 188 6.65 22.76 -22.30
N SER A 189 6.58 22.65 -23.63
CA SER A 189 7.16 21.53 -24.38
C SER A 189 8.62 21.32 -23.99
N THR A 190 8.93 20.17 -23.38
CA THR A 190 10.30 19.77 -23.08
C THR A 190 10.69 18.58 -23.93
N SER A 191 11.94 18.49 -24.33
CA SER A 191 12.48 17.35 -25.09
C SER A 191 12.56 16.07 -24.26
N HIS A 192 12.39 16.16 -22.94
CA HIS A 192 12.56 15.07 -21.97
C HIS A 192 11.25 14.64 -21.35
N LEU A 193 11.09 13.33 -21.16
CA LEU A 193 9.99 12.72 -20.41
C LEU A 193 10.38 12.64 -18.92
N ARG A 194 9.57 13.27 -18.06
CA ARG A 194 9.80 13.27 -16.60
C ARG A 194 9.08 12.10 -15.95
N LEU A 195 9.85 11.10 -15.55
CA LEU A 195 9.35 9.96 -14.82
C LEU A 195 9.39 10.20 -13.32
N LEU A 196 8.43 9.67 -12.60
CA LEU A 196 8.41 9.63 -11.14
C LEU A 196 8.32 8.20 -10.65
N TYR A 197 9.21 7.81 -9.76
CA TYR A 197 9.07 6.64 -8.91
C TYR A 197 8.67 7.11 -7.50
N ALA A 198 7.63 6.52 -6.92
CA ALA A 198 7.19 6.86 -5.56
C ALA A 198 6.87 5.60 -4.76
N GLY A 199 7.65 5.35 -3.69
CA GLY A 199 7.48 4.18 -2.84
C GLY A 199 8.76 3.73 -2.15
N ARG A 200 8.67 2.61 -1.43
CA ARG A 200 9.85 1.96 -0.84
C ARG A 200 10.73 1.37 -1.95
N LEU A 201 12.04 1.35 -1.74
CA LEU A 201 13.01 0.82 -2.69
C LEU A 201 13.43 -0.61 -2.31
N THR A 202 12.45 -1.45 -2.00
CA THR A 202 12.65 -2.87 -1.68
C THR A 202 12.67 -3.72 -2.95
N ALA A 203 13.17 -4.95 -2.87
CA ALA A 203 13.35 -5.83 -4.04
C ALA A 203 12.02 -6.07 -4.79
N GLU A 204 10.94 -6.31 -4.04
CA GLU A 204 9.60 -6.52 -4.61
C GLU A 204 9.03 -5.29 -5.34
N LYS A 205 9.56 -4.08 -5.06
CA LYS A 205 9.17 -2.83 -5.74
C LYS A 205 9.97 -2.54 -7.00
N GLY A 206 10.95 -3.38 -7.35
CA GLY A 206 11.61 -3.42 -8.65
C GLY A 206 12.50 -2.22 -9.00
N ALA A 207 12.93 -1.42 -8.02
CA ALA A 207 13.74 -0.23 -8.29
C ALA A 207 15.05 -0.53 -9.01
N GLU A 208 15.70 -1.67 -8.70
CA GLU A 208 16.92 -2.08 -9.39
C GLU A 208 16.70 -2.41 -10.87
N ALA A 209 15.61 -3.12 -11.19
CA ALA A 209 15.24 -3.44 -12.56
C ALA A 209 14.98 -2.16 -13.36
N LEU A 210 14.23 -1.22 -12.78
CA LEU A 210 13.98 0.10 -13.36
C LEU A 210 15.29 0.83 -13.68
N ILE A 211 16.21 0.94 -12.72
CA ILE A 211 17.48 1.66 -12.90
C ILE A 211 18.32 1.02 -14.03
N LYS A 212 18.47 -0.31 -14.02
CA LYS A 212 19.22 -1.04 -15.04
C LYS A 212 18.63 -0.85 -16.44
N SER A 213 17.30 -0.86 -16.55
CA SER A 213 16.60 -0.74 -17.83
C SER A 213 16.49 0.69 -18.35
N LEU A 214 16.63 1.71 -17.49
CA LEU A 214 16.66 3.12 -17.90
C LEU A 214 18.05 3.59 -18.37
N ALA A 215 19.13 2.92 -17.96
CA ALA A 215 20.49 3.34 -18.26
C ALA A 215 20.73 3.68 -19.76
N PRO A 216 20.27 2.87 -20.73
CA PRO A 216 20.48 3.14 -22.15
C PRO A 216 19.43 4.08 -22.77
N VAL A 217 18.44 4.60 -22.03
CA VAL A 217 17.30 5.34 -22.60
C VAL A 217 17.56 6.84 -22.59
N PRO A 218 17.75 7.50 -23.75
CA PRO A 218 17.98 8.93 -23.82
C PRO A 218 16.66 9.72 -23.68
N GLY A 219 16.77 10.98 -23.25
CA GLY A 219 15.63 11.90 -23.20
C GLY A 219 14.61 11.56 -22.09
N VAL A 220 15.08 10.98 -20.99
CA VAL A 220 14.31 10.62 -19.81
C VAL A 220 14.96 11.20 -18.56
N GLU A 221 14.16 11.77 -17.68
CA GLU A 221 14.57 12.21 -16.35
C GLU A 221 13.80 11.42 -15.30
N LEU A 222 14.48 10.81 -14.33
CA LEU A 222 13.87 10.07 -13.25
C LEU A 222 13.91 10.88 -11.95
N SER A 223 12.75 11.11 -11.35
CA SER A 223 12.63 11.58 -9.96
C SER A 223 12.25 10.42 -9.05
N VAL A 224 12.82 10.36 -7.85
CA VAL A 224 12.58 9.29 -6.88
C VAL A 224 12.11 9.87 -5.55
N ALA A 225 10.89 9.54 -5.15
CA ALA A 225 10.32 9.81 -3.84
C ALA A 225 10.36 8.52 -3.01
N ALA A 226 11.33 8.42 -2.07
CA ALA A 226 11.60 7.19 -1.33
C ALA A 226 12.27 7.48 0.03
N PRO A 227 12.28 6.51 0.98
CA PRO A 227 13.03 6.63 2.22
C PRO A 227 14.52 6.83 1.98
N ARG A 228 15.13 7.78 2.72
CA ARG A 228 16.51 8.21 2.51
C ARG A 228 17.52 7.07 2.60
N ALA A 229 17.41 6.24 3.62
CA ALA A 229 18.34 5.12 3.80
C ALA A 229 18.30 4.14 2.63
N GLN A 230 17.11 3.83 2.11
CA GLN A 230 16.94 2.94 0.95
C GLN A 230 17.49 3.58 -0.34
N PHE A 231 17.30 4.90 -0.53
CA PHE A 231 17.86 5.60 -1.68
C PHE A 231 19.40 5.59 -1.65
N HIS A 232 20.02 5.85 -0.50
CA HIS A 232 21.47 5.78 -0.36
C HIS A 232 22.02 4.38 -0.62
N ALA A 233 21.30 3.32 -0.27
CA ALA A 233 21.69 1.94 -0.58
C ALA A 233 21.76 1.66 -2.10
N LEU A 234 20.98 2.37 -2.92
CA LEU A 234 20.99 2.26 -4.39
C LEU A 234 22.05 3.15 -5.07
N ALA A 235 22.72 4.06 -4.35
CA ALA A 235 23.67 5.00 -4.93
C ALA A 235 24.77 4.33 -5.79
N PRO A 236 25.39 3.19 -5.38
CA PRO A 236 26.40 2.51 -6.21
C PRO A 236 25.81 1.98 -7.52
N LEU A 237 24.55 1.54 -7.53
CA LEU A 237 23.88 1.09 -8.76
C LEU A 237 23.59 2.25 -9.69
N LEU A 238 23.08 3.36 -9.17
CA LEU A 238 22.79 4.58 -9.92
C LEU A 238 24.05 5.12 -10.60
N GLN A 239 25.16 5.15 -9.87
CA GLN A 239 26.44 5.61 -10.40
C GLN A 239 26.94 4.72 -11.54
N ARG A 240 26.90 3.39 -11.36
CA ARG A 240 27.33 2.43 -12.41
C ARG A 240 26.43 2.49 -13.65
N ALA A 241 25.13 2.69 -13.45
CA ALA A 241 24.18 2.76 -14.54
C ALA A 241 24.19 4.10 -15.30
N GLY A 242 24.85 5.14 -14.76
CA GLY A 242 24.90 6.47 -15.36
C GLY A 242 23.52 7.17 -15.44
N VAL A 243 22.52 6.70 -14.70
CA VAL A 243 21.17 7.27 -14.69
C VAL A 243 21.16 8.53 -13.85
N ARG A 244 20.75 9.65 -14.45
CA ARG A 244 20.50 10.89 -13.71
C ARG A 244 19.21 10.79 -12.93
N VAL A 245 19.31 10.87 -11.60
CA VAL A 245 18.15 10.79 -10.72
C VAL A 245 18.07 12.03 -9.84
N ARG A 246 16.87 12.62 -9.80
CA ARG A 246 16.52 13.66 -8.85
C ARG A 246 15.89 13.01 -7.62
N TYR A 247 16.57 13.02 -6.49
CA TYR A 247 16.03 12.54 -5.22
C TYR A 247 15.11 13.59 -4.57
N LEU A 248 13.86 13.20 -4.27
CA LEU A 248 12.84 14.10 -3.70
C LEU A 248 12.63 13.90 -2.19
N GLY A 249 13.27 12.88 -1.58
CA GLY A 249 13.00 12.49 -0.21
C GLY A 249 11.75 11.61 -0.07
N TRP A 250 11.39 11.28 1.18
CA TRP A 250 10.08 10.70 1.48
C TRP A 250 9.06 11.83 1.56
N LEU A 251 8.12 11.86 0.61
CA LEU A 251 7.12 12.91 0.51
C LEU A 251 5.87 12.54 1.32
N ARG A 252 5.32 13.49 2.06
CA ARG A 252 3.96 13.37 2.61
C ARG A 252 2.95 13.49 1.48
N ARG A 253 1.76 12.95 1.63
CA ARG A 253 0.72 12.91 0.58
C ARG A 253 0.51 14.24 -0.16
N PRO A 254 0.29 15.40 0.48
CA PRO A 254 0.10 16.65 -0.27
C PRO A 254 1.29 17.01 -1.16
N GLN A 255 2.51 16.74 -0.70
CA GLN A 255 3.74 16.96 -1.48
C GLN A 255 3.87 15.93 -2.61
N LEU A 256 3.49 14.67 -2.36
CA LEU A 256 3.50 13.60 -3.36
C LEU A 256 2.47 13.87 -4.46
N TRP A 257 1.25 14.28 -4.11
CA TRP A 257 0.21 14.63 -5.07
C TRP A 257 0.61 15.85 -5.93
N LYS A 258 1.28 16.84 -5.33
CA LYS A 258 1.89 17.93 -6.09
C LYS A 258 2.96 17.40 -7.05
N ALA A 259 3.85 16.51 -6.59
CA ALA A 259 4.85 15.90 -7.46
C ALA A 259 4.21 15.11 -8.62
N PHE A 260 3.06 14.45 -8.41
CA PHE A 260 2.31 13.81 -9.50
C PHE A 260 1.92 14.81 -10.59
N THR A 261 1.54 16.03 -10.24
CA THR A 261 1.15 17.03 -11.25
C THR A 261 2.35 17.61 -12.02
N GLU A 262 3.55 17.52 -11.46
CA GLU A 262 4.80 18.06 -12.06
C GLU A 262 5.51 17.07 -12.99
N HIS A 263 5.11 15.80 -13.02
CA HIS A 263 5.71 14.75 -13.83
C HIS A 263 4.80 14.30 -14.98
N ASP A 264 5.34 13.52 -15.90
CA ASP A 264 4.64 13.08 -17.10
C ASP A 264 4.13 11.65 -16.99
N VAL A 265 4.84 10.79 -16.27
CA VAL A 265 4.51 9.37 -16.07
C VAL A 265 4.96 8.90 -14.69
N LEU A 266 4.09 8.22 -13.95
CA LEU A 266 4.48 7.40 -12.81
C LEU A 266 4.97 6.04 -13.31
N VAL A 267 6.12 5.57 -12.80
CA VAL A 267 6.62 4.22 -13.06
C VAL A 267 6.41 3.32 -11.86
N VAL A 268 5.81 2.15 -12.08
CA VAL A 268 5.52 1.16 -11.03
C VAL A 268 6.14 -0.19 -11.45
N PRO A 269 7.44 -0.42 -11.18
CA PRO A 269 8.18 -1.57 -11.67
C PRO A 269 8.10 -2.79 -10.74
N SER A 270 7.06 -2.90 -9.92
CA SER A 270 6.90 -4.00 -8.95
C SER A 270 7.12 -5.37 -9.61
N THR A 271 7.92 -6.24 -8.99
CA THR A 271 8.36 -7.51 -9.57
C THR A 271 7.49 -8.71 -9.20
N THR A 272 6.64 -8.53 -8.20
CA THR A 272 5.81 -9.59 -7.65
C THR A 272 4.36 -9.14 -7.53
N LEU A 273 3.67 -9.61 -6.51
CA LEU A 273 2.29 -9.29 -6.21
C LEU A 273 2.11 -7.85 -5.70
N GLU A 274 1.12 -7.15 -6.19
CA GLU A 274 0.62 -5.88 -5.63
C GLU A 274 -0.82 -6.04 -5.18
N ALA A 275 -1.15 -5.51 -4.00
CA ALA A 275 -2.52 -5.61 -3.50
C ALA A 275 -3.50 -4.81 -4.39
N MET A 276 -3.22 -3.52 -4.57
CA MET A 276 -4.07 -2.60 -5.33
C MET A 276 -3.26 -1.52 -6.03
N GLY A 277 -2.02 -1.24 -5.57
CA GLY A 277 -1.22 -0.15 -6.11
C GLY A 277 -1.81 1.23 -5.82
N LEU A 278 -2.13 1.54 -4.56
CA LEU A 278 -2.76 2.81 -4.15
C LEU A 278 -2.03 4.04 -4.70
N VAL A 279 -0.70 4.02 -4.73
CA VAL A 279 0.10 5.11 -5.30
C VAL A 279 -0.21 5.35 -6.79
N ALA A 280 -0.53 4.29 -7.53
CA ALA A 280 -0.91 4.40 -8.93
C ALA A 280 -2.32 5.00 -9.09
N LEU A 281 -3.27 4.62 -8.24
CA LEU A 281 -4.61 5.21 -8.21
C LEU A 281 -4.57 6.69 -7.80
N GLU A 282 -3.78 7.06 -6.79
CA GLU A 282 -3.57 8.45 -6.38
C GLU A 282 -2.93 9.28 -7.52
N ALA A 283 -1.95 8.70 -8.23
CA ALA A 283 -1.35 9.35 -9.39
C ALA A 283 -2.36 9.56 -10.51
N GLN A 284 -3.20 8.56 -10.80
CA GLN A 284 -4.29 8.67 -11.76
C GLN A 284 -5.31 9.76 -11.37
N ALA A 285 -5.67 9.87 -10.09
CA ALA A 285 -6.53 10.93 -9.59
C ALA A 285 -5.92 12.33 -9.77
N CYS A 286 -4.58 12.45 -9.70
CA CYS A 286 -3.85 13.68 -10.03
C CYS A 286 -3.57 13.85 -11.54
N GLY A 287 -4.13 12.99 -12.40
CA GLY A 287 -3.94 13.04 -13.85
C GLY A 287 -2.54 12.66 -14.31
N LEU A 288 -1.80 11.86 -13.56
CA LEU A 288 -0.50 11.32 -13.97
C LEU A 288 -0.69 9.94 -14.59
N PRO A 289 -0.37 9.75 -15.89
CA PRO A 289 -0.35 8.45 -16.53
C PRO A 289 0.56 7.46 -15.81
N VAL A 290 0.17 6.19 -15.77
CA VAL A 290 0.92 5.13 -15.09
C VAL A 290 1.51 4.15 -16.09
N LEU A 291 2.82 3.93 -16.04
CA LEU A 291 3.55 2.87 -16.72
C LEU A 291 3.90 1.81 -15.67
N TYR A 292 3.47 0.56 -15.86
CA TYR A 292 3.57 -0.44 -14.82
C TYR A 292 4.04 -1.81 -15.32
N GLN A 293 4.73 -2.56 -14.45
CA GLN A 293 5.00 -3.99 -14.66
C GLN A 293 3.67 -4.76 -14.47
N PRO A 294 3.27 -5.61 -15.42
CA PRO A 294 1.99 -6.32 -15.34
C PRO A 294 2.03 -7.50 -14.35
N VAL A 295 2.19 -7.18 -13.06
CA VAL A 295 2.10 -8.17 -11.99
C VAL A 295 0.65 -8.36 -11.51
N PRO A 296 0.32 -9.52 -10.94
CA PRO A 296 -1.01 -9.78 -10.37
C PRO A 296 -1.43 -8.72 -9.36
N GLY A 297 -2.71 -8.38 -9.32
CA GLY A 297 -3.30 -7.31 -8.53
C GLY A 297 -3.16 -5.94 -9.19
N LEU A 298 -1.94 -5.52 -9.57
CA LEU A 298 -1.74 -4.24 -10.26
C LEU A 298 -2.37 -4.25 -11.66
N SER A 299 -2.25 -5.36 -12.40
CA SER A 299 -2.91 -5.53 -13.70
C SER A 299 -4.43 -5.48 -13.59
N GLU A 300 -5.00 -6.03 -12.51
CA GLU A 300 -6.44 -5.98 -12.24
C GLU A 300 -6.89 -4.55 -11.87
N ALA A 301 -6.14 -3.88 -10.98
CA ALA A 301 -6.48 -2.54 -10.51
C ALA A 301 -6.36 -1.47 -11.60
N LEU A 302 -5.38 -1.56 -12.49
CA LEU A 302 -5.14 -0.57 -13.53
C LEU A 302 -5.79 -0.92 -14.86
N ALA A 303 -5.89 -2.20 -15.22
CA ALA A 303 -6.47 -2.67 -16.48
C ALA A 303 -6.02 -1.82 -17.68
N ALA A 304 -6.96 -1.26 -18.47
CA ALA A 304 -6.68 -0.40 -19.61
C ALA A 304 -6.37 1.07 -19.24
N SER A 305 -6.41 1.43 -17.95
CA SER A 305 -6.16 2.82 -17.51
C SER A 305 -4.67 3.15 -17.31
N GLY A 306 -3.81 2.14 -17.36
CA GLY A 306 -2.36 2.26 -17.35
C GLY A 306 -1.75 1.61 -18.58
N MET A 307 -0.47 1.87 -18.81
CA MET A 307 0.30 1.22 -19.87
C MET A 307 1.21 0.17 -19.26
N ALA A 308 1.03 -1.10 -19.63
CA ALA A 308 1.90 -2.18 -19.22
C ALA A 308 3.22 -2.14 -19.99
N THR A 309 4.33 -2.42 -19.31
CA THR A 309 5.67 -2.58 -19.90
C THR A 309 6.49 -3.59 -19.11
N ASP A 310 7.51 -4.15 -19.72
CA ASP A 310 8.46 -5.01 -19.03
C ASP A 310 9.69 -4.21 -18.58
N PHE A 311 9.75 -3.93 -17.28
CA PHE A 311 10.88 -3.23 -16.67
C PHE A 311 12.15 -4.09 -16.53
N THR A 312 12.09 -5.36 -16.85
CA THR A 312 13.28 -6.25 -16.85
C THR A 312 14.00 -6.26 -18.19
N HIS A 313 13.36 -5.76 -19.26
CA HIS A 313 13.89 -5.71 -20.63
C HIS A 313 14.10 -4.28 -21.09
N CYS A 314 15.37 -3.85 -21.19
CA CYS A 314 15.73 -2.49 -21.61
C CYS A 314 15.08 -2.07 -22.94
N ALA A 315 15.06 -2.97 -23.93
CA ALA A 315 14.48 -2.67 -25.24
C ALA A 315 12.95 -2.50 -25.20
N ALA A 316 12.24 -3.25 -24.35
CA ALA A 316 10.79 -3.09 -24.15
C ALA A 316 10.49 -1.74 -23.50
N LEU A 317 11.16 -1.42 -22.41
CA LEU A 317 11.00 -0.15 -21.72
C LEU A 317 11.34 1.04 -22.63
N ALA A 318 12.47 0.98 -23.37
CA ALA A 318 12.88 2.03 -24.30
C ALA A 318 11.83 2.28 -25.39
N ARG A 319 11.32 1.22 -26.02
CA ARG A 319 10.25 1.30 -27.03
C ARG A 319 8.99 1.94 -26.47
N ASP A 320 8.57 1.54 -25.26
CA ASP A 320 7.33 2.02 -24.66
C ASP A 320 7.45 3.47 -24.18
N LEU A 321 8.61 3.89 -23.66
CA LEU A 321 8.89 5.30 -23.34
C LEU A 321 8.97 6.16 -24.61
N ASP A 322 9.53 5.65 -25.70
CA ASP A 322 9.55 6.33 -26.99
C ASP A 322 8.14 6.48 -27.58
N ARG A 323 7.29 5.46 -27.43
CA ARG A 323 5.87 5.51 -27.80
C ARG A 323 5.12 6.59 -27.00
N LEU A 324 5.32 6.66 -25.68
CA LEU A 324 4.72 7.71 -24.83
C LEU A 324 5.14 9.12 -25.26
N ARG A 325 6.38 9.27 -25.70
CA ARG A 325 6.94 10.56 -26.14
C ARG A 325 6.45 10.97 -27.53
N LYS A 326 6.40 10.04 -28.49
CA LYS A 326 6.15 10.32 -29.90
C LYS A 326 4.67 10.24 -30.32
N THR A 327 3.88 9.40 -29.66
CA THR A 327 2.48 9.23 -30.04
C THR A 327 1.64 10.38 -29.52
N ARG A 328 1.23 11.26 -30.47
CA ARG A 328 0.38 12.42 -30.13
C ARG A 328 -0.92 11.96 -29.46
N GLY A 329 -1.23 12.58 -28.32
CA GLY A 329 -2.47 12.33 -27.58
C GLY A 329 -2.42 11.10 -26.67
N LEU A 330 -1.41 10.20 -26.72
CA LEU A 330 -1.37 9.00 -25.90
C LEU A 330 -1.35 9.32 -24.39
N LEU A 331 -0.52 10.25 -23.95
CA LEU A 331 -0.50 10.69 -22.55
C LEU A 331 -1.84 11.29 -22.10
N THR A 332 -2.53 12.00 -23.02
CA THR A 332 -3.86 12.56 -22.75
C THR A 332 -4.91 11.45 -22.62
N ALA A 333 -4.88 10.47 -23.50
CA ALA A 333 -5.79 9.31 -23.45
C ALA A 333 -5.59 8.50 -22.15
N LEU A 334 -4.34 8.21 -21.79
CA LEU A 334 -4.00 7.53 -20.52
C LEU A 334 -4.44 8.35 -19.30
N ARG A 335 -4.32 9.67 -19.34
CA ARG A 335 -4.80 10.55 -18.27
C ARG A 335 -6.31 10.44 -18.09
N GLN A 336 -7.08 10.51 -19.18
CA GLN A 336 -8.53 10.39 -19.12
C GLN A 336 -8.98 9.01 -18.61
N ALA A 337 -8.35 7.95 -19.11
CA ALA A 337 -8.59 6.60 -18.61
C ALA A 337 -8.22 6.47 -17.11
N GLY A 338 -7.13 7.11 -16.67
CA GLY A 338 -6.70 7.15 -15.29
C GLY A 338 -7.71 7.85 -14.37
N TYR A 339 -8.23 9.01 -14.76
CA TYR A 339 -9.29 9.69 -14.00
C TYR A 339 -10.55 8.81 -13.86
N ALA A 340 -11.00 8.21 -14.96
CA ALA A 340 -12.15 7.33 -14.95
C ALA A 340 -11.92 6.09 -14.06
N ASN A 341 -10.69 5.56 -14.02
CA ASN A 341 -10.35 4.45 -13.15
C ASN A 341 -10.33 4.86 -11.67
N ALA A 342 -9.59 5.92 -11.32
CA ALA A 342 -9.48 6.41 -9.96
C ALA A 342 -10.86 6.75 -9.35
N ALA A 343 -11.75 7.35 -10.12
CA ALA A 343 -13.12 7.70 -9.69
C ALA A 343 -13.96 6.49 -9.24
N ARG A 344 -13.59 5.27 -9.62
CA ARG A 344 -14.25 4.02 -9.18
C ARG A 344 -13.83 3.55 -7.80
N HIS A 345 -12.81 4.19 -7.21
CA HIS A 345 -12.18 3.75 -5.97
C HIS A 345 -12.20 4.83 -4.87
N PRO A 346 -13.38 5.41 -4.51
CA PRO A 346 -13.44 6.32 -3.37
C PRO A 346 -13.26 5.56 -2.05
N LEU A 347 -12.51 6.11 -1.13
CA LEU A 347 -12.24 5.49 0.17
C LEU A 347 -13.51 5.32 1.00
N SER A 348 -14.46 6.23 0.86
CA SER A 348 -15.77 6.13 1.51
C SER A 348 -16.55 4.88 1.10
N ALA A 349 -16.36 4.37 -0.14
CA ALA A 349 -16.98 3.11 -0.56
C ALA A 349 -16.33 1.91 0.16
N THR A 350 -14.99 1.88 0.26
CA THR A 350 -14.28 0.86 1.06
C THR A 350 -14.77 0.86 2.51
N ALA A 351 -14.87 2.04 3.13
CA ALA A 351 -15.31 2.18 4.52
C ALA A 351 -16.75 1.69 4.72
N ARG A 352 -17.67 2.01 3.80
CA ARG A 352 -19.06 1.50 3.84
C ARG A 352 -19.10 -0.01 3.75
N CYS A 353 -18.43 -0.62 2.78
CA CYS A 353 -18.42 -2.08 2.62
C CYS A 353 -17.87 -2.78 3.87
N LEU A 354 -16.78 -2.25 4.48
CA LEU A 354 -16.24 -2.80 5.72
C LEU A 354 -17.20 -2.65 6.91
N THR A 355 -17.88 -1.52 7.00
CA THR A 355 -18.88 -1.26 8.06
C THR A 355 -20.08 -2.18 7.92
N ASP A 356 -20.59 -2.35 6.70
CA ASP A 356 -21.75 -3.22 6.42
C ASP A 356 -21.41 -4.68 6.68
N LEU A 357 -20.20 -5.12 6.28
CA LEU A 357 -19.70 -6.45 6.60
C LEU A 357 -19.59 -6.67 8.12
N GLY A 358 -19.11 -5.67 8.88
CA GLY A 358 -19.05 -5.73 10.34
C GLY A 358 -20.43 -5.86 10.99
N ARG A 359 -21.45 -5.16 10.47
CA ARG A 359 -22.83 -5.27 10.97
C ARG A 359 -23.47 -6.63 10.69
N GLN A 360 -23.08 -7.30 9.60
CA GLN A 360 -23.58 -8.64 9.27
C GLN A 360 -23.02 -9.73 10.19
N LEU A 361 -21.88 -9.46 10.83
CA LEU A 361 -21.21 -10.41 11.72
C LEU A 361 -21.54 -10.17 13.21
N SER A 362 -22.06 -9.00 13.56
CA SER A 362 -22.47 -8.61 14.92
C SER A 362 -23.92 -8.98 15.19
#